data_7553145eca61cb4148b021c8b7901071
#
_entry.id   7553145eca61cb4148b021c8b7901071
#
_cell.length_a   1.000
_cell.length_b   1.000
_cell.length_c   1.000
_cell.angle_alpha   90.00
_cell.angle_beta   90.00
_cell.angle_gamma   90.00
#
_symmetry.space_group_name_H-M   'P 1'
#
loop_
_entity.id
_entity.type
_entity.pdbx_description
1 polymer ?
#
loop_
_entity_poly.entity_id
_entity_poly.type
_entity_poly.pdbx_seq_one_letter_code
_entity_poly.pdbx_strand_id
1 'polypeptide(L)'
;MEQPLVPAAEEVLNALPVPTVIVDGDGAPISCNPAAEMMLGRSQRSLASRGWDGLLPPDSPALSLIREAASAGTELGAYDLVMAFVDAAPISADILIAPVLEGSGPFIVTFQRRSVAGLLERKSDNRASARSATALAAMLAHEIKNPLSGIRGAAQLLRAPGDTEGRAELSDLIITEVERVRALIDRMERFTDPRPPTLEPVNIHSVLSHVRKLAEAEGIVIDQSYDPSLPPVPADQDALIQLFLNLVRNAHEAAGRNGQIEISTAYRHGLKIAVPSGRGRMAVPIEICVIDNGPGAPREIAAHMFDAFVSSKRGLGGLGLALAAKVASDHNGHVEYERDERAGRTILRVLLPMATV
;
A
#
# COMPACT_ATOMS: atom_id res chain seq x y z
N MET A 1 24.88 34.84 22.62
CA MET A 1 24.28 33.56 22.20
C MET A 1 22.86 33.57 22.75
N GLU A 2 21.87 33.91 21.89
CA GLU A 2 20.45 33.78 22.23
C GLU A 2 20.13 32.29 22.35
N GLN A 3 19.55 31.89 23.47
CA GLN A 3 19.00 30.55 23.63
C GLN A 3 17.88 30.37 22.61
N PRO A 4 17.85 29.25 21.86
CA PRO A 4 16.76 29.00 20.93
C PRO A 4 15.44 28.97 21.69
N LEU A 5 14.49 29.79 21.26
CA LEU A 5 13.15 29.88 21.82
C LEU A 5 12.45 28.55 21.58
N VAL A 6 12.37 27.68 22.58
CA VAL A 6 11.62 26.43 22.52
C VAL A 6 10.15 26.78 22.76
N PRO A 7 9.24 26.59 21.75
CA PRO A 7 7.83 26.92 21.91
C PRO A 7 7.20 26.03 22.99
N ALA A 8 6.16 26.52 23.66
CA ALA A 8 5.41 25.74 24.63
C ALA A 8 4.74 24.51 23.95
N ALA A 9 4.58 23.42 24.69
CA ALA A 9 4.00 22.19 24.13
C ALA A 9 2.60 22.41 23.52
N GLU A 10 1.82 23.32 24.10
CA GLU A 10 0.51 23.71 23.58
C GLU A 10 0.61 24.46 22.24
N GLU A 11 1.61 25.32 22.07
CA GLU A 11 1.85 26.03 20.81
C GLU A 11 2.26 25.04 19.70
N VAL A 12 3.08 24.04 20.05
CA VAL A 12 3.48 22.97 19.12
C VAL A 12 2.25 22.15 18.70
N LEU A 13 1.42 21.74 19.67
CA LEU A 13 0.20 20.99 19.39
C LEU A 13 -0.74 21.76 18.45
N ASN A 14 -0.95 23.05 18.75
CA ASN A 14 -1.83 23.92 17.95
C ASN A 14 -1.30 24.21 16.55
N ALA A 15 0.01 24.17 16.35
CA ALA A 15 0.64 24.34 15.04
C ALA A 15 0.65 23.08 14.16
N LEU A 16 0.34 21.90 14.72
CA LEU A 16 0.31 20.65 13.95
C LEU A 16 -0.84 20.68 12.94
N PRO A 17 -0.58 20.44 11.64
CA PRO A 17 -1.61 20.38 10.61
C PRO A 17 -2.41 19.06 10.65
N VAL A 18 -1.96 18.09 11.43
CA VAL A 18 -2.60 16.77 11.58
C VAL A 18 -3.61 16.84 12.71
N PRO A 19 -4.88 16.45 12.49
CA PRO A 19 -5.90 16.35 13.53
C PRO A 19 -5.42 15.48 14.68
N THR A 20 -5.26 16.08 15.86
CA THR A 20 -4.67 15.45 17.04
C THR A 20 -5.54 15.68 18.26
N VAL A 21 -5.85 14.60 18.98
CA VAL A 21 -6.59 14.63 20.25
C VAL A 21 -5.72 13.96 21.32
N ILE A 22 -5.60 14.59 22.48
CA ILE A 22 -5.00 14.00 23.66
C ILE A 22 -6.11 13.38 24.50
N VAL A 23 -5.95 12.12 24.88
CA VAL A 23 -6.88 11.38 25.73
C VAL A 23 -6.18 10.94 27.01
N ASP A 24 -6.94 10.76 28.09
CA ASP A 24 -6.44 10.21 29.34
C ASP A 24 -6.22 8.68 29.30
N GLY A 25 -5.83 8.09 30.41
CA GLY A 25 -5.62 6.64 30.55
C GLY A 25 -6.88 5.79 30.37
N ASP A 26 -8.07 6.39 30.43
CA ASP A 26 -9.36 5.73 30.17
C ASP A 26 -9.87 5.96 28.74
N GLY A 27 -9.13 6.74 27.94
CA GLY A 27 -9.47 7.08 26.56
C GLY A 27 -10.43 8.25 26.43
N ALA A 28 -10.68 9.03 27.50
CA ALA A 28 -11.50 10.22 27.42
C ALA A 28 -10.68 11.42 26.90
N PRO A 29 -11.23 12.29 26.02
CA PRO A 29 -10.50 13.41 25.45
C PRO A 29 -10.23 14.50 26.48
N ILE A 30 -8.97 14.92 26.60
CA ILE A 30 -8.52 16.01 27.48
C ILE A 30 -8.33 17.30 26.69
N SER A 31 -7.72 17.20 25.50
CA SER A 31 -7.36 18.34 24.66
C SER A 31 -7.32 17.95 23.20
N CYS A 32 -7.42 18.94 22.30
CA CYS A 32 -7.25 18.72 20.87
C CYS A 32 -6.72 19.98 20.18
N ASN A 33 -6.13 19.80 19.00
CA ASN A 33 -5.66 20.91 18.19
C ASN A 33 -6.75 21.46 17.24
N PRO A 34 -6.56 22.65 16.63
CA PRO A 34 -7.51 23.24 15.71
C PRO A 34 -7.84 22.35 14.49
N ALA A 35 -6.88 21.56 14.03
CA ALA A 35 -7.11 20.61 12.93
C ALA A 35 -8.11 19.51 13.33
N ALA A 36 -8.05 19.02 14.57
CA ALA A 36 -9.02 18.06 15.11
C ALA A 36 -10.40 18.69 15.32
N GLU A 37 -10.47 19.93 15.80
CA GLU A 37 -11.75 20.66 15.91
C GLU A 37 -12.47 20.76 14.55
N MET A 38 -11.72 21.14 13.51
CA MET A 38 -12.26 21.21 12.14
C MET A 38 -12.69 19.84 11.60
N MET A 39 -11.93 18.81 11.86
CA MET A 39 -12.25 17.46 11.37
C MET A 39 -13.44 16.85 12.08
N LEU A 40 -13.50 17.00 13.41
CA LEU A 40 -14.52 16.40 14.28
C LEU A 40 -15.79 17.26 14.38
N GLY A 41 -15.74 18.51 13.90
CA GLY A 41 -16.85 19.45 13.99
C GLY A 41 -17.22 19.82 15.44
N ARG A 42 -16.30 19.69 16.39
CA ARG A 42 -16.49 19.96 17.81
C ARG A 42 -15.31 20.79 18.37
N SER A 43 -15.62 21.78 19.20
CA SER A 43 -14.59 22.54 19.87
C SER A 43 -13.90 21.73 20.97
N GLN A 44 -12.64 22.06 21.28
CA GLN A 44 -11.87 21.47 22.37
C GLN A 44 -12.65 21.46 23.68
N ARG A 45 -13.32 22.58 24.04
CA ARG A 45 -14.13 22.69 25.24
C ARG A 45 -15.31 21.71 25.26
N SER A 46 -15.96 21.51 24.10
CA SER A 46 -17.05 20.54 23.94
C SER A 46 -16.58 19.09 24.06
N LEU A 47 -15.43 18.78 23.45
CA LEU A 47 -14.79 17.46 23.53
C LEU A 47 -14.37 17.12 24.96
N ALA A 48 -13.72 18.03 25.65
CA ALA A 48 -13.28 17.84 27.04
C ALA A 48 -14.44 17.70 28.04
N SER A 49 -15.59 18.36 27.77
CA SER A 49 -16.74 18.32 28.68
C SER A 49 -17.71 17.17 28.45
N ARG A 50 -17.86 16.72 27.19
CA ARG A 50 -18.82 15.68 26.80
C ARG A 50 -18.14 14.37 26.40
N GLY A 51 -16.83 14.35 26.33
CA GLY A 51 -16.11 13.19 25.83
C GLY A 51 -16.45 12.90 24.36
N TRP A 52 -16.48 11.64 24.02
CA TRP A 52 -16.87 11.14 22.72
C TRP A 52 -18.39 11.01 22.55
N ASP A 53 -19.15 11.22 23.62
CA ASP A 53 -20.61 11.08 23.60
C ASP A 53 -21.28 12.11 22.69
N GLY A 54 -22.24 11.64 21.88
CA GLY A 54 -22.91 12.45 20.88
C GLY A 54 -22.04 12.83 19.68
N LEU A 55 -20.79 12.37 19.61
CA LEU A 55 -19.91 12.50 18.45
C LEU A 55 -19.77 11.17 17.71
N LEU A 56 -19.41 10.13 18.44
CA LEU A 56 -19.23 8.77 17.90
C LEU A 56 -20.26 7.82 18.53
N PRO A 57 -20.81 6.86 17.76
CA PRO A 57 -21.66 5.81 18.33
C PRO A 57 -20.90 4.99 19.39
N PRO A 58 -21.56 4.46 20.43
CA PRO A 58 -20.93 3.69 21.49
C PRO A 58 -20.19 2.42 21.00
N ASP A 59 -20.64 1.86 19.89
CA ASP A 59 -20.07 0.71 19.20
C ASP A 59 -19.06 1.10 18.10
N SER A 60 -18.65 2.37 18.07
CA SER A 60 -17.67 2.89 17.10
C SER A 60 -16.36 2.11 17.19
N PRO A 61 -15.83 1.59 16.06
CA PRO A 61 -14.52 0.94 16.02
C PRO A 61 -13.38 1.87 16.48
N ALA A 62 -13.51 3.21 16.29
CA ALA A 62 -12.54 4.17 16.76
C ALA A 62 -12.48 4.22 18.28
N LEU A 63 -13.64 4.22 18.98
CA LEU A 63 -13.69 4.19 20.43
C LEU A 63 -13.12 2.89 20.99
N SER A 64 -13.41 1.77 20.36
CA SER A 64 -12.87 0.46 20.76
C SER A 64 -11.35 0.46 20.68
N LEU A 65 -10.78 1.05 19.61
CA LEU A 65 -9.33 1.16 19.43
C LEU A 65 -8.68 2.07 20.50
N ILE A 66 -9.29 3.22 20.77
CA ILE A 66 -8.78 4.17 21.79
C ILE A 66 -8.76 3.50 23.17
N ARG A 67 -9.84 2.81 23.55
CA ARG A 67 -9.92 2.07 24.81
C ARG A 67 -8.94 0.91 24.88
N GLU A 68 -8.75 0.18 23.77
CA GLU A 68 -7.77 -0.91 23.69
C GLU A 68 -6.34 -0.39 23.89
N ALA A 69 -5.96 0.71 23.22
CA ALA A 69 -4.67 1.35 23.38
C ALA A 69 -4.44 1.82 24.82
N ALA A 70 -5.44 2.48 25.42
CA ALA A 70 -5.39 2.97 26.79
C ALA A 70 -5.22 1.80 27.78
N SER A 71 -5.97 0.71 27.61
CA SER A 71 -5.89 -0.46 28.50
C SER A 71 -4.59 -1.24 28.34
N ALA A 72 -4.04 -1.32 27.13
CA ALA A 72 -2.81 -2.05 26.82
C ALA A 72 -1.53 -1.23 27.16
N GLY A 73 -1.65 0.10 27.25
CA GLY A 73 -0.50 0.99 27.48
C GLY A 73 0.48 1.03 26.31
N THR A 74 0.04 0.66 25.09
CA THR A 74 0.90 0.47 23.91
C THR A 74 0.41 1.31 22.73
N GLU A 75 1.32 1.57 21.80
CA GLU A 75 0.98 2.17 20.51
C GLU A 75 0.06 1.24 19.71
N LEU A 76 -1.02 1.79 19.16
CA LEU A 76 -1.94 1.12 18.27
C LEU A 76 -2.23 1.97 17.04
N GLY A 77 -2.33 1.33 15.87
CA GLY A 77 -2.72 1.98 14.63
C GLY A 77 -3.87 1.23 13.94
N ALA A 78 -4.72 1.98 13.26
CA ALA A 78 -5.71 1.41 12.35
C ALA A 78 -5.78 2.22 11.07
N TYR A 79 -5.74 1.52 9.96
CA TYR A 79 -5.83 2.11 8.64
C TYR A 79 -7.23 1.90 8.06
N ASP A 80 -7.65 2.84 7.20
CA ASP A 80 -8.94 2.81 6.49
C ASP A 80 -10.16 2.58 7.41
N LEU A 81 -10.14 3.21 8.57
CA LEU A 81 -11.24 3.10 9.52
C LEU A 81 -12.38 4.01 9.11
N VAL A 82 -13.57 3.44 8.93
CA VAL A 82 -14.79 4.23 8.74
C VAL A 82 -15.28 4.74 10.08
N MET A 83 -15.10 6.04 10.30
CA MET A 83 -15.62 6.74 11.47
C MET A 83 -17.04 7.20 11.16
N ALA A 84 -18.04 6.54 11.76
CA ALA A 84 -19.42 7.02 11.74
C ALA A 84 -19.59 8.11 12.80
N PHE A 85 -20.24 9.20 12.44
CA PHE A 85 -20.61 10.28 13.36
C PHE A 85 -22.12 10.27 13.58
N VAL A 86 -22.56 10.74 14.76
CA VAL A 86 -23.98 10.80 15.09
C VAL A 86 -24.72 11.82 14.20
N ASP A 87 -24.11 13.00 13.99
CA ASP A 87 -24.75 14.13 13.31
C ASP A 87 -24.02 14.53 12.01
N ALA A 88 -23.11 13.71 11.48
CA ALA A 88 -22.35 14.04 10.29
C ALA A 88 -22.15 12.81 9.39
N ALA A 89 -21.75 13.07 8.14
CA ALA A 89 -21.41 12.00 7.20
C ALA A 89 -20.18 11.20 7.70
N PRO A 90 -20.16 9.88 7.52
CA PRO A 90 -19.01 9.07 7.88
C PRO A 90 -17.79 9.46 7.06
N ILE A 91 -16.61 9.41 7.69
CA ILE A 91 -15.32 9.66 7.05
C ILE A 91 -14.45 8.41 7.17
N SER A 92 -13.60 8.17 6.17
CA SER A 92 -12.52 7.20 6.28
C SER A 92 -11.26 7.91 6.74
N ALA A 93 -10.65 7.38 7.80
CA ALA A 93 -9.43 7.93 8.35
C ALA A 93 -8.52 6.82 8.89
N ASP A 94 -7.23 7.06 8.78
CA ASP A 94 -6.23 6.29 9.51
C ASP A 94 -6.13 6.88 10.91
N ILE A 95 -6.08 6.03 11.94
CA ILE A 95 -5.97 6.42 13.34
C ILE A 95 -4.69 5.83 13.90
N LEU A 96 -3.83 6.69 14.44
CA LEU A 96 -2.64 6.28 15.17
C LEU A 96 -2.77 6.76 16.61
N ILE A 97 -2.47 5.89 17.57
CA ILE A 97 -2.56 6.15 18.99
C ILE A 97 -1.21 5.79 19.61
N ALA A 98 -0.59 6.73 20.27
CA ALA A 98 0.70 6.53 20.91
C ALA A 98 0.67 7.06 22.36
N PRO A 99 1.31 6.38 23.33
CA PRO A 99 1.44 6.90 24.69
C PRO A 99 2.34 8.13 24.71
N VAL A 100 2.01 9.12 25.53
CA VAL A 100 2.86 10.31 25.73
C VAL A 100 4.08 9.95 26.59
N LEU A 101 3.89 9.04 27.53
CA LEU A 101 4.92 8.51 28.43
C LEU A 101 4.77 7.00 28.51
N GLU A 102 5.86 6.29 28.76
CA GLU A 102 5.81 4.85 29.01
C GLU A 102 4.95 4.56 30.25
N GLY A 103 3.89 3.76 30.09
CA GLY A 103 2.96 3.36 31.13
C GLY A 103 1.53 3.84 30.90
N SER A 104 0.71 3.88 31.97
CA SER A 104 -0.73 4.23 31.94
C SER A 104 -0.99 5.75 31.94
N GLY A 105 -0.26 6.49 31.13
CA GLY A 105 -0.38 7.95 31.00
C GLY A 105 -1.39 8.39 29.95
N PRO A 106 -1.42 9.70 29.61
CA PRO A 106 -2.21 10.18 28.48
C PRO A 106 -1.67 9.65 27.15
N PHE A 107 -2.57 9.54 26.17
CA PHE A 107 -2.27 9.09 24.81
C PHE A 107 -2.53 10.22 23.82
N ILE A 108 -1.75 10.23 22.72
CA ILE A 108 -1.98 11.05 21.55
C ILE A 108 -2.72 10.21 20.52
N VAL A 109 -3.87 10.70 20.07
CA VAL A 109 -4.65 10.11 18.98
C VAL A 109 -4.57 11.04 17.78
N THR A 110 -3.96 10.58 16.69
CA THR A 110 -3.91 11.33 15.43
C THR A 110 -4.85 10.70 14.41
N PHE A 111 -5.48 11.56 13.61
CA PHE A 111 -6.39 11.16 12.54
C PHE A 111 -5.83 11.67 11.21
N GLN A 112 -5.69 10.79 10.26
CA GLN A 112 -5.32 11.16 8.89
C GLN A 112 -6.50 10.88 7.96
N ARG A 113 -7.18 11.96 7.53
CA ARG A 113 -8.36 11.84 6.66
C ARG A 113 -7.94 11.32 5.29
N ARG A 114 -8.53 10.22 4.86
CA ARG A 114 -8.44 9.80 3.45
C ARG A 114 -9.51 10.52 2.64
N SER A 115 -9.17 10.86 1.41
CA SER A 115 -10.09 11.58 0.51
C SER A 115 -11.37 10.77 0.27
N VAL A 116 -12.53 11.45 0.34
CA VAL A 116 -13.89 10.87 0.17
C VAL A 116 -14.07 10.25 -1.24
N ALA A 117 -13.20 10.55 -2.20
CA ALA A 117 -13.21 9.93 -3.53
C ALA A 117 -13.13 8.39 -3.45
N GLY A 118 -12.34 7.81 -2.53
CA GLY A 118 -12.26 6.37 -2.32
C GLY A 118 -13.49 5.71 -1.67
N LEU A 119 -14.33 6.48 -0.96
CA LEU A 119 -15.57 5.95 -0.32
C LEU A 119 -16.76 5.90 -1.27
N LEU A 120 -16.84 6.82 -2.24
CA LEU A 120 -17.87 6.82 -3.27
C LEU A 120 -17.65 5.69 -4.28
N GLU A 121 -16.42 5.23 -4.46
CA GLU A 121 -16.11 4.11 -5.35
C GLU A 121 -16.63 2.77 -4.81
N ARG A 122 -16.59 2.52 -3.49
CA ARG A 122 -17.10 1.27 -2.88
C ARG A 122 -18.64 1.13 -2.91
N LYS A 123 -19.40 2.21 -2.96
CA LYS A 123 -20.88 2.16 -3.14
C LYS A 123 -21.31 2.01 -4.60
N SER A 124 -20.40 2.15 -5.54
CA SER A 124 -20.65 1.93 -6.97
C SER A 124 -20.17 0.57 -7.49
N ASP A 125 -19.81 -0.36 -6.60
CA ASP A 125 -19.12 -1.62 -6.94
C ASP A 125 -19.81 -2.44 -8.05
N ASN A 126 -21.12 -2.41 -8.18
CA ASN A 126 -21.78 -3.08 -9.30
C ASN A 126 -21.72 -2.32 -10.63
N ARG A 127 -21.56 -0.98 -10.61
CA ARG A 127 -21.36 -0.19 -11.84
C ARG A 127 -19.89 0.06 -12.15
N ALA A 128 -19.04 0.13 -11.12
CA ALA A 128 -17.59 0.23 -11.26
C ALA A 128 -17.01 -1.08 -11.79
N SER A 129 -17.47 -2.24 -11.28
CA SER A 129 -17.06 -3.55 -11.80
C SER A 129 -17.38 -3.73 -13.28
N ALA A 130 -18.55 -3.29 -13.76
CA ALA A 130 -18.89 -3.36 -15.18
C ALA A 130 -18.08 -2.37 -16.02
N ARG A 131 -17.81 -1.16 -15.53
CA ARG A 131 -16.94 -0.17 -16.20
C ARG A 131 -15.47 -0.62 -16.19
N SER A 132 -15.00 -1.17 -15.07
CA SER A 132 -13.66 -1.75 -14.95
C SER A 132 -13.48 -2.93 -15.90
N ALA A 133 -14.45 -3.85 -15.98
CA ALA A 133 -14.40 -4.96 -16.93
C ALA A 133 -14.38 -4.50 -18.39
N THR A 134 -15.15 -3.47 -18.76
CA THR A 134 -15.16 -2.91 -20.11
C THR A 134 -13.86 -2.16 -20.43
N ALA A 135 -13.34 -1.37 -19.49
CA ALA A 135 -12.05 -0.69 -19.63
C ALA A 135 -10.90 -1.70 -19.73
N LEU A 136 -10.95 -2.76 -18.92
CA LEU A 136 -10.08 -3.93 -18.94
C LEU A 136 -10.04 -4.58 -20.33
N ALA A 137 -11.21 -4.94 -20.86
CA ALA A 137 -11.34 -5.57 -22.17
C ALA A 137 -10.82 -4.67 -23.29
N ALA A 138 -11.11 -3.38 -23.26
CA ALA A 138 -10.66 -2.43 -24.28
C ALA A 138 -9.13 -2.24 -24.24
N MET A 139 -8.53 -2.14 -23.04
CA MET A 139 -7.09 -2.00 -22.88
C MET A 139 -6.35 -3.28 -23.28
N LEU A 140 -6.84 -4.46 -22.84
CA LEU A 140 -6.29 -5.75 -23.24
C LEU A 140 -6.31 -5.93 -24.75
N ALA A 141 -7.43 -5.56 -25.40
CA ALA A 141 -7.53 -5.60 -26.86
C ALA A 141 -6.46 -4.72 -27.51
N HIS A 142 -6.17 -3.54 -26.94
CA HIS A 142 -5.14 -2.64 -27.43
C HIS A 142 -3.73 -3.20 -27.19
N GLU A 143 -3.46 -3.70 -25.98
CA GLU A 143 -2.15 -4.25 -25.60
C GLU A 143 -1.81 -5.59 -26.30
N ILE A 144 -2.81 -6.37 -26.69
CA ILE A 144 -2.63 -7.57 -27.53
C ILE A 144 -2.49 -7.18 -29.01
N LYS A 145 -3.24 -6.19 -29.49
CA LYS A 145 -3.19 -5.76 -30.90
C LYS A 145 -1.83 -5.22 -31.30
N ASN A 146 -1.12 -4.56 -30.38
CA ASN A 146 0.20 -3.99 -30.66
C ASN A 146 1.23 -5.07 -31.02
N PRO A 147 1.54 -6.08 -30.17
CA PRO A 147 2.47 -7.16 -30.51
C PRO A 147 2.01 -7.97 -31.72
N LEU A 148 0.70 -8.24 -31.86
CA LEU A 148 0.17 -8.91 -33.05
C LEU A 148 0.43 -8.12 -34.35
N SER A 149 0.40 -6.78 -34.26
CA SER A 149 0.76 -5.93 -35.42
C SER A 149 2.23 -6.02 -35.75
N GLY A 150 3.12 -6.09 -34.75
CA GLY A 150 4.56 -6.32 -34.91
C GLY A 150 4.84 -7.69 -35.57
N ILE A 151 4.24 -8.76 -35.02
CA ILE A 151 4.33 -10.13 -35.58
C ILE A 151 3.89 -10.15 -37.03
N ARG A 152 2.73 -9.55 -37.33
CA ARG A 152 2.21 -9.50 -38.71
C ARG A 152 3.15 -8.72 -39.63
N GLY A 153 3.69 -7.60 -39.20
CA GLY A 153 4.64 -6.79 -39.98
C GLY A 153 5.92 -7.57 -40.29
N ALA A 154 6.51 -8.21 -39.30
CA ALA A 154 7.70 -9.03 -39.44
C ALA A 154 7.45 -10.23 -40.39
N ALA A 155 6.32 -10.92 -40.23
CA ALA A 155 5.93 -12.02 -41.10
C ALA A 155 5.68 -11.58 -42.57
N GLN A 156 5.12 -10.38 -42.79
CA GLN A 156 4.96 -9.80 -44.12
C GLN A 156 6.31 -9.52 -44.79
N LEU A 157 7.27 -8.97 -44.03
CA LEU A 157 8.63 -8.72 -44.52
C LEU A 157 9.38 -10.01 -44.83
N LEU A 158 9.23 -11.05 -44.02
CA LEU A 158 9.80 -12.37 -44.30
C LEU A 158 9.28 -13.02 -45.58
N ARG A 159 8.05 -12.68 -45.99
CA ARG A 159 7.44 -13.18 -47.29
C ARG A 159 7.87 -12.38 -48.47
N ALA A 160 8.38 -11.19 -48.33
CA ALA A 160 8.82 -10.38 -49.45
C ALA A 160 10.04 -11.04 -50.14
N PRO A 161 10.08 -11.09 -51.49
CA PRO A 161 11.26 -11.56 -52.20
C PRO A 161 12.38 -10.54 -52.03
N GLY A 162 13.47 -10.94 -51.38
CA GLY A 162 14.62 -10.07 -51.11
C GLY A 162 15.66 -10.77 -50.23
N ASP A 163 16.71 -10.07 -49.91
CA ASP A 163 17.91 -10.53 -49.26
C ASP A 163 17.66 -11.31 -47.95
N THR A 164 18.50 -12.30 -47.68
CA THR A 164 18.51 -13.10 -46.46
C THR A 164 19.03 -12.34 -45.25
N GLU A 165 19.66 -11.18 -45.46
CA GLU A 165 20.09 -10.26 -44.39
C GLU A 165 18.84 -9.71 -43.64
N GLY A 166 18.83 -9.87 -42.30
CA GLY A 166 17.71 -9.43 -41.46
C GLY A 166 16.58 -10.45 -41.21
N ARG A 167 16.60 -11.64 -41.86
CA ARG A 167 15.57 -12.67 -41.60
C ARG A 167 15.61 -13.21 -40.16
N ALA A 168 16.81 -13.35 -39.60
CA ALA A 168 16.99 -13.77 -38.22
C ALA A 168 16.40 -12.72 -37.28
N GLU A 169 16.68 -11.45 -37.49
CA GLU A 169 16.15 -10.33 -36.68
C GLU A 169 14.62 -10.25 -36.73
N LEU A 170 14.01 -10.48 -37.91
CA LEU A 170 12.56 -10.54 -38.07
C LEU A 170 11.95 -11.74 -37.33
N SER A 171 12.64 -12.89 -37.35
CA SER A 171 12.22 -14.09 -36.61
C SER A 171 12.33 -13.87 -35.10
N ASP A 172 13.42 -13.27 -34.65
CA ASP A 172 13.63 -12.93 -33.23
C ASP A 172 12.60 -11.91 -32.75
N LEU A 173 12.22 -10.93 -33.60
CA LEU A 173 11.14 -10.01 -33.28
C LEU A 173 9.80 -10.74 -33.11
N ILE A 174 9.47 -11.70 -33.98
CA ILE A 174 8.24 -12.49 -33.85
C ILE A 174 8.25 -13.26 -32.53
N ILE A 175 9.36 -13.95 -32.23
CA ILE A 175 9.49 -14.71 -30.99
C ILE A 175 9.33 -13.77 -29.76
N THR A 176 10.00 -12.65 -29.77
CA THR A 176 9.93 -11.65 -28.69
C THR A 176 8.49 -11.14 -28.46
N GLU A 177 7.76 -10.83 -29.54
CA GLU A 177 6.39 -10.34 -29.42
C GLU A 177 5.41 -11.46 -29.00
N VAL A 178 5.65 -12.71 -29.40
CA VAL A 178 4.87 -13.88 -28.93
C VAL A 178 5.07 -14.08 -27.42
N GLU A 179 6.31 -14.06 -26.95
CA GLU A 179 6.60 -14.18 -25.50
C GLU A 179 6.00 -13.02 -24.70
N ARG A 180 5.95 -11.82 -25.29
CA ARG A 180 5.29 -10.66 -24.70
C ARG A 180 3.78 -10.87 -24.54
N VAL A 181 3.11 -11.43 -25.57
CA VAL A 181 1.67 -11.77 -25.50
C VAL A 181 1.43 -12.83 -24.42
N ARG A 182 2.27 -13.88 -24.39
CA ARG A 182 2.20 -14.94 -23.39
C ARG A 182 2.31 -14.39 -21.97
N ALA A 183 3.33 -13.57 -21.71
CA ALA A 183 3.52 -12.95 -20.40
C ALA A 183 2.35 -12.03 -19.99
N LEU A 184 1.63 -11.43 -20.95
CA LEU A 184 0.42 -10.66 -20.69
C LEU A 184 -0.74 -11.57 -20.26
N ILE A 185 -0.95 -12.69 -20.98
CA ILE A 185 -1.98 -13.68 -20.67
C ILE A 185 -1.72 -14.29 -19.29
N ASP A 186 -0.50 -14.73 -19.00
CA ASP A 186 -0.13 -15.31 -17.69
C ASP A 186 -0.37 -14.35 -16.53
N ARG A 187 -0.13 -13.05 -16.73
CA ARG A 187 -0.43 -11.99 -15.72
C ARG A 187 -1.92 -11.81 -15.52
N MET A 188 -2.69 -11.87 -16.61
CA MET A 188 -4.15 -11.74 -16.53
C MET A 188 -4.78 -12.95 -15.82
N GLU A 189 -4.35 -14.17 -16.15
CA GLU A 189 -4.83 -15.38 -15.49
C GLU A 189 -4.61 -15.32 -13.98
N ARG A 190 -3.43 -14.91 -13.53
CA ARG A 190 -3.13 -14.73 -12.10
C ARG A 190 -3.97 -13.64 -11.47
N PHE A 191 -4.23 -12.54 -12.18
CA PHE A 191 -5.07 -11.45 -11.66
C PHE A 191 -6.53 -11.88 -11.50
N THR A 192 -7.04 -12.72 -12.40
CA THR A 192 -8.43 -13.18 -12.43
C THR A 192 -8.66 -14.48 -11.68
N ASP A 193 -7.60 -15.17 -11.23
CA ASP A 193 -7.74 -16.43 -10.49
C ASP A 193 -8.50 -16.21 -9.18
N PRO A 194 -9.69 -16.83 -9.02
CA PRO A 194 -10.51 -16.69 -7.82
C PRO A 194 -10.13 -17.64 -6.69
N ARG A 195 -9.18 -18.55 -6.93
CA ARG A 195 -8.80 -19.57 -5.94
C ARG A 195 -8.04 -18.92 -4.79
N PRO A 196 -8.44 -19.18 -3.53
CA PRO A 196 -7.69 -18.69 -2.39
C PRO A 196 -6.29 -19.34 -2.38
N PRO A 197 -5.23 -18.61 -1.96
CA PRO A 197 -3.91 -19.18 -1.83
C PRO A 197 -3.84 -20.26 -0.75
N THR A 198 -2.96 -21.22 -0.90
CA THR A 198 -2.65 -22.18 0.17
C THR A 198 -1.62 -21.53 1.09
N LEU A 199 -2.06 -21.15 2.28
CA LEU A 199 -1.21 -20.47 3.24
C LEU A 199 -0.47 -21.45 4.13
N GLU A 200 0.87 -21.43 4.07
CA GLU A 200 1.77 -22.18 4.94
C GLU A 200 2.66 -21.23 5.75
N PRO A 201 3.20 -21.64 6.91
CA PRO A 201 4.17 -20.82 7.64
C PRO A 201 5.47 -20.68 6.83
N VAL A 202 5.72 -19.46 6.30
CA VAL A 202 6.87 -19.15 5.43
C VAL A 202 7.78 -18.17 6.14
N ASN A 203 9.10 -18.42 6.08
CA ASN A 203 10.09 -17.45 6.50
C ASN A 203 10.24 -16.37 5.41
N ILE A 204 9.88 -15.13 5.71
CA ILE A 204 9.92 -14.03 4.76
C ILE A 204 11.32 -13.78 4.18
N HIS A 205 12.38 -13.98 4.97
CA HIS A 205 13.75 -13.79 4.49
C HIS A 205 14.16 -14.84 3.45
N SER A 206 13.58 -16.06 3.47
CA SER A 206 13.82 -17.05 2.41
C SER A 206 13.22 -16.59 1.09
N VAL A 207 12.02 -16.00 1.11
CA VAL A 207 11.36 -15.38 -0.04
C VAL A 207 12.21 -14.25 -0.60
N LEU A 208 12.60 -13.29 0.26
CA LEU A 208 13.40 -12.13 -0.15
C LEU A 208 14.79 -12.52 -0.70
N SER A 209 15.40 -13.57 -0.13
CA SER A 209 16.67 -14.12 -0.65
C SER A 209 16.50 -14.71 -2.05
N HIS A 210 15.36 -15.36 -2.33
CA HIS A 210 15.05 -15.87 -3.66
C HIS A 210 14.78 -14.73 -4.65
N VAL A 211 14.00 -13.74 -4.25
CA VAL A 211 13.75 -12.50 -5.03
C VAL A 211 15.06 -11.83 -5.41
N ARG A 212 15.98 -11.67 -4.44
CA ARG A 212 17.29 -11.06 -4.69
C ARG A 212 18.06 -11.82 -5.76
N LYS A 213 18.16 -13.16 -5.66
CA LYS A 213 18.86 -13.98 -6.65
C LYS A 213 18.28 -13.83 -8.06
N LEU A 214 16.94 -13.77 -8.18
CA LEU A 214 16.30 -13.54 -9.47
C LEU A 214 16.57 -12.14 -10.01
N ALA A 215 16.52 -11.12 -9.16
CA ALA A 215 16.81 -9.75 -9.51
C ALA A 215 18.29 -9.57 -9.92
N GLU A 216 19.23 -10.19 -9.21
CA GLU A 216 20.66 -10.20 -9.57
C GLU A 216 20.91 -10.82 -10.95
N ALA A 217 20.18 -11.88 -11.31
CA ALA A 217 20.26 -12.48 -12.66
C ALA A 217 19.76 -11.53 -13.77
N GLU A 218 18.89 -10.55 -13.41
CA GLU A 218 18.43 -9.47 -14.30
C GLU A 218 19.35 -8.23 -14.23
N GLY A 219 20.45 -8.28 -13.46
CA GLY A 219 21.40 -7.17 -13.28
C GLY A 219 20.95 -6.11 -12.27
N ILE A 220 19.94 -6.42 -11.44
CA ILE A 220 19.43 -5.51 -10.40
C ILE A 220 20.16 -5.79 -9.09
N VAL A 221 20.82 -4.76 -8.54
CA VAL A 221 21.51 -4.84 -7.24
C VAL A 221 20.57 -4.33 -6.14
N ILE A 222 20.46 -5.08 -5.04
CA ILE A 222 19.56 -4.79 -3.94
C ILE A 222 20.35 -4.77 -2.62
N ASP A 223 20.31 -3.63 -1.93
CA ASP A 223 20.80 -3.51 -0.56
C ASP A 223 19.78 -4.12 0.42
N GLN A 224 20.28 -4.67 1.53
CA GLN A 224 19.45 -5.41 2.50
C GLN A 224 19.63 -4.88 3.91
N SER A 225 18.51 -4.65 4.60
CA SER A 225 18.46 -4.27 6.02
C SER A 225 17.36 -5.08 6.71
N TYR A 226 17.70 -6.28 7.20
CA TYR A 226 16.72 -7.23 7.70
C TYR A 226 16.75 -7.35 9.23
N ASP A 227 15.55 -7.38 9.82
CA ASP A 227 15.34 -7.79 11.20
C ASP A 227 15.32 -9.33 11.27
N PRO A 228 16.35 -9.98 11.85
CA PRO A 228 16.47 -11.43 11.86
C PRO A 228 15.46 -12.12 12.80
N SER A 229 14.75 -11.36 13.64
CA SER A 229 13.84 -11.88 14.67
C SER A 229 12.42 -12.12 14.20
N LEU A 230 12.10 -11.82 12.91
CA LEU A 230 10.75 -11.91 12.40
C LEU A 230 10.19 -13.33 12.46
N PRO A 231 8.96 -13.50 12.99
CA PRO A 231 8.26 -14.79 12.96
C PRO A 231 7.82 -15.15 11.53
N PRO A 232 7.50 -16.42 11.27
CA PRO A 232 6.95 -16.84 9.98
C PRO A 232 5.64 -16.11 9.66
N VAL A 233 5.38 -15.91 8.36
CA VAL A 233 4.11 -15.39 7.84
C VAL A 233 3.27 -16.53 7.25
N PRO A 234 1.93 -16.51 7.38
CA PRO A 234 1.07 -17.45 6.69
C PRO A 234 0.99 -17.04 5.21
N ALA A 235 1.64 -17.77 4.32
CA ALA A 235 1.77 -17.35 2.94
C ALA A 235 1.89 -18.51 1.94
N ASP A 236 1.52 -18.21 0.70
CA ASP A 236 1.96 -18.92 -0.49
C ASP A 236 3.29 -18.32 -0.93
N GLN A 237 4.35 -19.13 -0.87
CA GLN A 237 5.71 -18.68 -1.12
C GLN A 237 5.89 -18.13 -2.54
N ASP A 238 5.33 -18.79 -3.54
CA ASP A 238 5.48 -18.42 -4.94
C ASP A 238 4.74 -17.11 -5.25
N ALA A 239 3.56 -16.92 -4.64
CA ALA A 239 2.81 -15.69 -4.74
C ALA A 239 3.57 -14.51 -4.12
N LEU A 240 4.21 -14.68 -2.95
CA LEU A 240 5.04 -13.63 -2.34
C LEU A 240 6.30 -13.33 -3.16
N ILE A 241 6.95 -14.33 -3.76
CA ILE A 241 8.09 -14.11 -4.65
C ILE A 241 7.66 -13.22 -5.81
N GLN A 242 6.51 -13.48 -6.43
CA GLN A 242 5.98 -12.66 -7.52
C GLN A 242 5.63 -11.24 -7.07
N LEU A 243 5.02 -11.09 -5.88
CA LEU A 243 4.74 -9.79 -5.29
C LEU A 243 6.02 -8.95 -5.20
N PHE A 244 7.04 -9.47 -4.52
CA PHE A 244 8.28 -8.72 -4.31
C PHE A 244 9.08 -8.50 -5.59
N LEU A 245 9.09 -9.44 -6.54
CA LEU A 245 9.68 -9.22 -7.87
C LEU A 245 8.99 -8.08 -8.62
N ASN A 246 7.66 -7.99 -8.54
CA ASN A 246 6.92 -6.88 -9.15
C ASN A 246 7.32 -5.54 -8.53
N LEU A 247 7.46 -5.48 -7.19
CA LEU A 247 7.88 -4.25 -6.51
C LEU A 247 9.33 -3.87 -6.85
N VAL A 248 10.25 -4.84 -6.85
CA VAL A 248 11.67 -4.63 -7.16
C VAL A 248 11.86 -4.17 -8.62
N ARG A 249 11.20 -4.82 -9.56
CA ARG A 249 11.25 -4.40 -10.97
C ARG A 249 10.69 -3.01 -11.17
N ASN A 250 9.58 -2.68 -10.48
CA ASN A 250 9.02 -1.34 -10.52
C ASN A 250 9.99 -0.30 -9.95
N ALA A 251 10.64 -0.60 -8.82
CA ALA A 251 11.67 0.24 -8.21
C ALA A 251 12.87 0.44 -9.15
N HIS A 252 13.36 -0.64 -9.77
CA HIS A 252 14.48 -0.57 -10.73
C HIS A 252 14.14 0.30 -11.95
N GLU A 253 12.97 0.12 -12.51
CA GLU A 253 12.51 0.93 -13.63
C GLU A 253 12.35 2.41 -13.26
N ALA A 254 11.90 2.72 -12.03
CA ALA A 254 11.74 4.09 -11.56
C ALA A 254 13.08 4.76 -11.24
N ALA A 255 13.99 4.05 -10.61
CA ALA A 255 15.30 4.54 -10.22
C ALA A 255 16.30 4.65 -11.40
N GLY A 256 16.10 3.85 -12.48
CA GLY A 256 16.94 3.85 -13.66
C GLY A 256 18.30 3.16 -13.46
N ARG A 257 19.20 3.30 -14.45
CA ARG A 257 20.46 2.53 -14.52
C ARG A 257 21.41 2.67 -13.33
N ASN A 258 21.39 3.81 -12.64
CA ASN A 258 22.24 4.09 -11.47
C ASN A 258 21.40 4.18 -10.19
N GLY A 259 20.21 3.60 -10.22
CA GLY A 259 19.29 3.62 -9.11
C GLY A 259 19.76 2.75 -7.96
N GLN A 260 19.41 3.17 -6.76
CA GLN A 260 19.62 2.41 -5.53
C GLN A 260 18.29 1.80 -5.11
N ILE A 261 18.33 0.51 -4.80
CA ILE A 261 17.17 -0.24 -4.32
C ILE A 261 17.56 -0.91 -3.00
N GLU A 262 16.74 -0.71 -2.00
CA GLU A 262 16.92 -1.32 -0.69
C GLU A 262 15.66 -2.13 -0.34
N ILE A 263 15.86 -3.30 0.27
CA ILE A 263 14.77 -4.03 0.92
C ILE A 263 15.07 -4.06 2.42
N SER A 264 14.11 -3.56 3.20
CA SER A 264 14.18 -3.62 4.66
C SER A 264 13.02 -4.40 5.25
N THR A 265 13.26 -5.02 6.41
CA THR A 265 12.21 -5.72 7.16
C THR A 265 12.22 -5.25 8.61
N ALA A 266 11.03 -5.16 9.23
CA ALA A 266 10.89 -4.77 10.61
C ALA A 266 9.66 -5.41 11.26
N TYR A 267 9.70 -5.55 12.59
CA TYR A 267 8.53 -5.90 13.39
C TYR A 267 7.86 -4.63 13.93
N ARG A 268 6.60 -4.39 13.56
CA ARG A 268 5.81 -3.23 14.00
C ARG A 268 4.75 -3.64 15.02
N HIS A 269 4.98 -3.32 16.26
CA HIS A 269 4.02 -3.58 17.32
C HIS A 269 2.72 -2.80 17.12
N GLY A 270 1.59 -3.42 17.39
CA GLY A 270 0.28 -2.76 17.44
C GLY A 270 -0.35 -2.43 16.09
N LEU A 271 0.31 -2.71 14.97
CA LEU A 271 -0.23 -2.42 13.66
C LEU A 271 -1.38 -3.38 13.30
N LYS A 272 -2.56 -2.82 13.03
CA LYS A 272 -3.77 -3.62 12.69
C LYS A 272 -4.46 -2.99 11.49
N ILE A 273 -4.83 -3.81 10.52
CA ILE A 273 -5.64 -3.42 9.35
C ILE A 273 -7.08 -3.95 9.46
N ALA A 274 -8.02 -3.30 8.77
CA ALA A 274 -9.39 -3.81 8.67
C ALA A 274 -9.41 -5.11 7.84
N VAL A 275 -10.13 -6.13 8.32
CA VAL A 275 -10.28 -7.38 7.56
C VAL A 275 -11.26 -7.16 6.41
N PRO A 276 -10.96 -7.62 5.17
CA PRO A 276 -11.86 -7.46 4.02
C PRO A 276 -13.29 -8.00 4.25
N SER A 277 -13.46 -8.97 5.15
CA SER A 277 -14.77 -9.54 5.53
C SER A 277 -15.66 -8.60 6.37
N GLY A 278 -15.21 -7.39 6.70
CA GLY A 278 -16.02 -6.34 7.35
C GLY A 278 -16.27 -6.49 8.85
N ARG A 279 -15.77 -7.53 9.51
CA ARG A 279 -15.91 -7.70 10.96
C ARG A 279 -14.57 -8.04 11.60
N GLY A 280 -13.93 -7.03 12.19
CA GLY A 280 -12.71 -7.19 12.98
C GLY A 280 -11.47 -6.55 12.35
N ARG A 281 -10.38 -6.63 13.09
CA ARG A 281 -9.05 -6.15 12.70
C ARG A 281 -8.06 -7.29 12.84
N MET A 282 -7.15 -7.35 11.90
CA MET A 282 -6.05 -8.31 11.92
C MET A 282 -4.75 -7.59 12.19
N ALA A 283 -3.95 -8.14 13.11
CA ALA A 283 -2.60 -7.66 13.34
C ALA A 283 -1.71 -8.02 12.14
N VAL A 284 -0.97 -7.02 11.65
CA VAL A 284 -0.02 -7.15 10.53
C VAL A 284 1.35 -6.61 10.94
N PRO A 285 1.99 -7.25 11.92
CA PRO A 285 3.22 -6.72 12.51
C PRO A 285 4.44 -6.85 11.62
N ILE A 286 4.38 -7.63 10.54
CA ILE A 286 5.53 -7.86 9.66
C ILE A 286 5.52 -6.81 8.56
N GLU A 287 6.47 -5.89 8.62
CA GLU A 287 6.68 -4.84 7.62
C GLU A 287 7.85 -5.22 6.71
N ILE A 288 7.63 -5.14 5.40
CA ILE A 288 8.65 -5.26 4.38
C ILE A 288 8.58 -4.01 3.50
N CYS A 289 9.68 -3.27 3.38
CA CYS A 289 9.75 -2.10 2.52
C CYS A 289 10.67 -2.37 1.33
N VAL A 290 10.19 -2.04 0.13
CA VAL A 290 11.03 -1.89 -1.06
C VAL A 290 11.20 -0.40 -1.28
N ILE A 291 12.44 0.08 -1.21
CA ILE A 291 12.80 1.49 -1.20
C ILE A 291 13.64 1.78 -2.43
N ASP A 292 13.31 2.84 -3.15
CA ASP A 292 14.09 3.31 -4.30
C ASP A 292 14.35 4.82 -4.22
N ASN A 293 15.38 5.27 -4.95
CA ASN A 293 15.73 6.68 -5.08
C ASN A 293 15.22 7.32 -6.38
N GLY A 294 14.22 6.73 -7.02
CA GLY A 294 13.58 7.27 -8.21
C GLY A 294 12.75 8.54 -7.91
N PRO A 295 12.15 9.14 -8.94
CA PRO A 295 11.38 10.39 -8.81
C PRO A 295 10.04 10.22 -8.06
N GLY A 296 9.60 8.99 -7.80
CA GLY A 296 8.29 8.69 -7.27
C GLY A 296 7.18 8.77 -8.31
N ALA A 297 5.94 8.52 -7.88
CA ALA A 297 4.77 8.61 -8.73
C ALA A 297 4.23 10.06 -8.78
N PRO A 298 3.74 10.54 -9.94
CA PRO A 298 2.98 11.78 -10.00
C PRO A 298 1.80 11.77 -9.02
N ARG A 299 1.50 12.90 -8.39
CA ARG A 299 0.43 13.01 -7.37
C ARG A 299 -0.93 12.53 -7.86
N GLU A 300 -1.22 12.74 -9.13
CA GLU A 300 -2.47 12.32 -9.78
C GLU A 300 -2.60 10.79 -9.89
N ILE A 301 -1.46 10.09 -9.98
CA ILE A 301 -1.39 8.64 -10.11
C ILE A 301 -1.22 7.96 -8.75
N ALA A 302 -0.54 8.60 -7.82
CA ALA A 302 -0.19 8.01 -6.52
C ALA A 302 -1.41 7.48 -5.75
N ALA A 303 -2.56 8.16 -5.84
CA ALA A 303 -3.80 7.74 -5.19
C ALA A 303 -4.42 6.47 -5.79
N HIS A 304 -4.10 6.15 -7.05
CA HIS A 304 -4.70 5.06 -7.82
C HIS A 304 -3.67 4.07 -8.37
N MET A 305 -2.43 4.15 -7.92
CA MET A 305 -1.33 3.36 -8.49
C MET A 305 -1.45 1.85 -8.28
N PHE A 306 -2.26 1.43 -7.33
CA PHE A 306 -2.59 0.02 -7.08
C PHE A 306 -3.85 -0.44 -7.83
N ASP A 307 -4.56 0.47 -8.49
CA ASP A 307 -5.67 0.09 -9.34
C ASP A 307 -5.14 -0.57 -10.62
N ALA A 308 -5.86 -1.55 -11.11
CA ALA A 308 -5.46 -2.25 -12.33
C ALA A 308 -5.38 -1.28 -13.51
N PHE A 309 -4.27 -1.36 -14.26
CA PHE A 309 -4.02 -0.56 -15.47
C PHE A 309 -3.70 0.92 -15.25
N VAL A 310 -3.54 1.36 -14.03
CA VAL A 310 -3.01 2.69 -13.73
C VAL A 310 -1.49 2.66 -13.90
N SER A 311 -0.97 3.43 -14.84
CA SER A 311 0.47 3.54 -15.10
C SER A 311 0.79 4.89 -15.72
N SER A 312 1.92 5.47 -15.32
CA SER A 312 2.50 6.65 -16.00
C SER A 312 3.22 6.29 -17.31
N LYS A 313 3.39 5.00 -17.59
CA LYS A 313 4.17 4.49 -18.73
C LYS A 313 3.24 3.98 -19.82
N ARG A 314 3.63 4.19 -21.09
CA ARG A 314 2.98 3.57 -22.25
C ARG A 314 3.45 2.11 -22.35
N GLY A 315 2.51 1.15 -22.38
CA GLY A 315 2.80 -0.29 -22.55
C GLY A 315 2.32 -1.14 -21.37
N LEU A 316 2.88 -2.36 -21.21
CA LEU A 316 2.51 -3.41 -20.25
C LEU A 316 2.56 -3.02 -18.75
N GLY A 317 2.80 -1.74 -18.43
CA GLY A 317 2.78 -1.22 -17.06
C GLY A 317 1.34 -1.05 -16.55
N GLY A 318 1.10 -1.27 -15.26
CA GLY A 318 -0.19 -1.03 -14.62
C GLY A 318 -0.87 -2.28 -14.05
N LEU A 319 -0.35 -3.49 -14.34
CA LEU A 319 -0.80 -4.72 -13.69
C LEU A 319 0.12 -5.15 -12.53
N GLY A 320 1.39 -4.75 -12.54
CA GLY A 320 2.36 -5.22 -11.55
C GLY A 320 2.01 -4.81 -10.12
N LEU A 321 1.70 -3.52 -9.90
CA LEU A 321 1.32 -3.02 -8.57
C LEU A 321 -0.08 -3.49 -8.16
N ALA A 322 -1.03 -3.58 -9.10
CA ALA A 322 -2.35 -4.12 -8.84
C ALA A 322 -2.29 -5.61 -8.43
N LEU A 323 -1.43 -6.40 -9.11
CA LEU A 323 -1.20 -7.80 -8.73
C LEU A 323 -0.52 -7.90 -7.36
N ALA A 324 0.44 -7.03 -7.07
CA ALA A 324 1.08 -6.98 -5.75
C ALA A 324 0.05 -6.67 -4.64
N ALA A 325 -0.84 -5.70 -4.87
CA ALA A 325 -1.92 -5.37 -3.93
C ALA A 325 -2.92 -6.54 -3.76
N LYS A 326 -3.30 -7.21 -4.86
CA LYS A 326 -4.14 -8.41 -4.80
C LYS A 326 -3.49 -9.51 -3.98
N VAL A 327 -2.23 -9.86 -4.28
CA VAL A 327 -1.50 -10.91 -3.55
C VAL A 327 -1.40 -10.55 -2.07
N ALA A 328 -1.06 -9.31 -1.71
CA ALA A 328 -1.03 -8.89 -0.31
C ALA A 328 -2.40 -9.05 0.37
N SER A 329 -3.48 -8.63 -0.29
CA SER A 329 -4.86 -8.79 0.20
C SER A 329 -5.26 -10.25 0.37
N ASP A 330 -4.91 -11.12 -0.58
CA ASP A 330 -5.17 -12.58 -0.52
C ASP A 330 -4.41 -13.23 0.66
N HIS A 331 -3.33 -12.61 1.14
CA HIS A 331 -2.56 -12.99 2.34
C HIS A 331 -3.00 -12.24 3.60
N ASN A 332 -4.17 -11.58 3.57
CA ASN A 332 -4.66 -10.72 4.66
C ASN A 332 -3.68 -9.60 5.04
N GLY A 333 -2.88 -9.15 4.11
CA GLY A 333 -1.93 -8.07 4.23
C GLY A 333 -2.40 -6.79 3.53
N HIS A 334 -1.50 -5.82 3.45
CA HIS A 334 -1.74 -4.53 2.80
C HIS A 334 -0.48 -4.02 2.12
N VAL A 335 -0.65 -3.20 1.06
CA VAL A 335 0.46 -2.52 0.40
C VAL A 335 0.21 -1.02 0.44
N GLU A 336 1.25 -0.26 0.77
CA GLU A 336 1.21 1.19 0.86
C GLU A 336 2.31 1.82 0.02
N TYR A 337 2.04 3.03 -0.46
CA TYR A 337 3.02 3.89 -1.12
C TYR A 337 3.29 5.13 -0.26
N GLU A 338 4.55 5.42 -0.06
CA GLU A 338 4.99 6.62 0.62
C GLU A 338 6.10 7.31 -0.19
N ARG A 339 6.08 8.63 -0.23
CA ARG A 339 7.14 9.45 -0.80
C ARG A 339 7.78 10.28 0.28
N ASP A 340 9.02 9.99 0.62
CA ASP A 340 9.84 10.86 1.45
C ASP A 340 10.55 11.90 0.56
N GLU A 341 9.94 13.08 0.48
CA GLU A 341 10.46 14.19 -0.32
C GLU A 341 11.80 14.72 0.22
N ARG A 342 12.06 14.58 1.54
CA ARG A 342 13.29 15.06 2.18
C ARG A 342 14.47 14.17 1.87
N ALA A 343 14.27 12.86 1.96
CA ALA A 343 15.28 11.88 1.62
C ALA A 343 15.35 11.58 0.11
N GLY A 344 14.37 12.05 -0.68
CA GLY A 344 14.28 11.75 -2.10
C GLY A 344 14.02 10.27 -2.37
N ARG A 345 13.29 9.57 -1.47
CA ARG A 345 13.07 8.12 -1.54
C ARG A 345 11.60 7.80 -1.76
N THR A 346 11.35 6.77 -2.54
CA THR A 346 10.04 6.14 -2.68
C THR A 346 10.04 4.85 -1.88
N ILE A 347 8.96 4.61 -1.13
CA ILE A 347 8.82 3.44 -0.26
C ILE A 347 7.51 2.73 -0.64
N LEU A 348 7.63 1.47 -1.06
CA LEU A 348 6.52 0.55 -1.21
C LEU A 348 6.55 -0.40 -0.01
N ARG A 349 5.58 -0.23 0.89
CA ARG A 349 5.50 -0.98 2.15
C ARG A 349 4.49 -2.10 2.02
N VAL A 350 4.89 -3.30 2.37
CA VAL A 350 4.02 -4.48 2.47
C VAL A 350 3.89 -4.86 3.93
N LEU A 351 2.65 -4.98 4.38
CA LEU A 351 2.30 -5.36 5.74
C LEU A 351 1.66 -6.75 5.71
N LEU A 352 2.20 -7.69 6.49
CA LEU A 352 1.70 -9.07 6.54
C LEU A 352 1.39 -9.50 7.98
N PRO A 353 0.39 -10.40 8.16
CA PRO A 353 0.14 -11.02 9.45
C PRO A 353 1.27 -12.00 9.80
N MET A 354 1.40 -12.32 11.07
CA MET A 354 2.26 -13.40 11.53
C MET A 354 1.49 -14.72 11.58
N ALA A 355 2.17 -15.85 11.37
CA ALA A 355 1.58 -17.16 11.57
C ALA A 355 1.27 -17.36 13.07
N THR A 356 0.03 -17.77 13.37
CA THR A 356 -0.34 -18.18 14.72
C THR A 356 0.26 -19.57 14.95
N VAL A 357 1.08 -19.70 15.98
CA VAL A 357 1.67 -20.99 16.42
C VAL A 357 0.61 -21.84 17.08
#